data_bf66193d1f36fda3700ebefe243d9494
#
_entry.id   bf66193d1f36fda3700ebefe243d9494
#
_cell.length_a   1.000
_cell.length_b   1.000
_cell.length_c   1.000
_cell.angle_alpha   90.00
_cell.angle_beta   90.00
_cell.angle_gamma   90.00
#
_symmetry.space_group_name_H-M   'P 1'
#
loop_
_entity.id
_entity.type
_entity.pdbx_description
1 polymer ?
#
loop_
_entity_poly.entity_id
_entity_poly.type
_entity_poly.pdbx_seq_one_letter_code
_entity_poly.pdbx_strand_id
1 'polypeptide(L)'
;DHPGVNRAQAQLARRSSLGCRRHVCENPSHLARRIVGREHQARRVAHQLGHALARGQLVTQLTGGAEFRCDWSNASRTQLFDLRRGCWSEPVCQAFGIDPACLPQVTDSDGLFGMTDLGGFLPAPVPVHGVLGDSHAALFAQGCHSRGMAKATYGTGSSVMMNVGDEFVASLHGLSSSLAWRMDGVTEYVLEGNVSYAGAVKTWLRDDLELINNPEEVTDLCYAANPASRVYFVPAFTGLGAPHWASDAEGCVFGMTRTTGRAEFVKAADESIAYQIFDVIDAMVE
;
A
#
# COMPACT_ATOMS: atom_id res chain seq x y z
N ASP A 1 -17.36 -14.21 -3.34
CA ASP A 1 -17.63 -14.88 -2.04
C ASP A 1 -17.22 -16.34 -2.12
N HIS A 2 -15.98 -16.67 -1.74
CA HIS A 2 -15.51 -18.05 -1.64
C HIS A 2 -15.63 -18.53 -0.17
N PRO A 3 -16.48 -19.52 0.12
CA PRO A 3 -16.74 -19.99 1.50
C PRO A 3 -15.53 -20.64 2.20
N GLY A 4 -14.46 -20.97 1.47
CA GLY A 4 -13.27 -21.64 1.99
C GLY A 4 -12.31 -20.74 2.77
N VAL A 5 -12.21 -19.47 2.43
CA VAL A 5 -11.26 -18.52 3.04
C VAL A 5 -11.68 -18.12 4.46
N ASN A 6 -13.00 -18.01 4.69
CA ASN A 6 -13.53 -17.64 5.99
C ASN A 6 -13.38 -18.75 7.07
N ARG A 7 -13.32 -20.02 6.68
CA ARG A 7 -13.12 -21.12 7.65
C ARG A 7 -11.67 -21.27 8.10
N ALA A 8 -10.71 -21.02 7.21
CA ALA A 8 -9.29 -21.07 7.55
C ALA A 8 -8.90 -19.92 8.49
N GLN A 9 -9.43 -18.72 8.26
CA GLN A 9 -9.23 -17.57 9.14
C GLN A 9 -9.85 -17.75 10.53
N ALA A 10 -11.03 -18.38 10.62
CA ALA A 10 -11.68 -18.69 11.88
C ALA A 10 -10.99 -19.83 12.68
N GLN A 11 -10.33 -20.76 12.01
CA GLN A 11 -9.56 -21.83 12.67
C GLN A 11 -8.19 -21.36 13.13
N LEU A 12 -7.53 -20.45 12.40
CA LEU A 12 -6.25 -19.84 12.80
C LEU A 12 -6.40 -18.95 14.04
N ALA A 13 -7.49 -18.20 14.15
CA ALA A 13 -7.80 -17.40 15.33
C ALA A 13 -8.02 -18.22 16.62
N ARG A 14 -8.33 -19.51 16.50
CA ARG A 14 -8.53 -20.42 17.66
C ARG A 14 -7.28 -21.12 18.16
N ARG A 15 -6.18 -21.12 17.38
CA ARG A 15 -4.93 -21.81 17.74
C ARG A 15 -3.82 -20.91 18.30
N SER A 16 -3.94 -19.58 18.23
CA SER A 16 -2.96 -18.61 18.70
C SER A 16 -3.10 -18.24 20.19
N SER A 17 -3.81 -19.03 21.00
CA SER A 17 -3.99 -18.79 22.44
C SER A 17 -2.96 -19.50 23.30
N LEU A 18 -1.68 -19.31 23.03
CA LEU A 18 -0.61 -19.75 23.93
C LEU A 18 0.05 -18.52 24.60
N GLY A 19 -0.36 -18.29 25.84
CA GLY A 19 0.51 -17.64 26.83
C GLY A 19 0.30 -16.17 27.16
N CYS A 20 -0.57 -15.44 26.51
CA CYS A 20 -0.95 -14.11 27.01
C CYS A 20 -2.03 -14.26 28.09
N ARG A 21 -1.70 -13.88 29.33
CA ARG A 21 -2.66 -13.90 30.44
C ARG A 21 -3.92 -13.15 30.00
N ARG A 22 -5.04 -13.83 30.16
CA ARG A 22 -6.40 -13.42 29.85
C ARG A 22 -6.70 -11.98 30.26
N HIS A 23 -6.43 -11.04 29.35
CA HIS A 23 -7.25 -9.85 29.17
C HIS A 23 -7.67 -9.88 27.72
N VAL A 24 -8.94 -10.08 27.55
CA VAL A 24 -9.69 -10.27 26.33
C VAL A 24 -9.16 -9.35 25.22
N CYS A 25 -8.42 -9.90 24.25
CA CYS A 25 -8.37 -9.31 22.92
C CYS A 25 -9.77 -9.46 22.34
N GLU A 26 -10.64 -8.50 22.60
CA GLU A 26 -11.94 -8.42 21.94
C GLU A 26 -11.68 -8.36 20.41
N ASN A 27 -12.51 -9.08 19.68
CA ASN A 27 -12.51 -9.12 18.23
C ASN A 27 -12.31 -7.70 17.66
N PRO A 28 -11.35 -7.45 16.76
CA PRO A 28 -11.06 -6.15 16.18
C PRO A 28 -12.29 -5.38 15.69
N SER A 29 -13.31 -6.10 15.23
CA SER A 29 -14.61 -5.53 14.84
C SER A 29 -15.42 -4.97 16.02
N HIS A 30 -15.25 -5.48 17.24
CA HIS A 30 -15.89 -4.94 18.45
C HIS A 30 -15.13 -3.73 19.02
N LEU A 31 -13.82 -3.73 18.92
CA LEU A 31 -12.98 -2.61 19.32
C LEU A 31 -13.27 -1.40 18.43
N ALA A 32 -13.36 -1.60 17.12
CA ALA A 32 -13.68 -0.58 16.13
C ALA A 32 -15.04 0.12 16.40
N ARG A 33 -16.06 -0.62 16.85
CA ARG A 33 -17.39 -0.05 17.19
C ARG A 33 -17.39 0.85 18.41
N ARG A 34 -16.44 0.65 19.32
CA ARG A 34 -16.34 1.40 20.57
C ARG A 34 -15.61 2.74 20.43
N ILE A 35 -14.71 2.86 19.45
CA ILE A 35 -13.72 3.95 19.38
C ILE A 35 -14.18 5.13 18.55
N VAL A 36 -14.99 4.95 17.51
CA VAL A 36 -15.34 6.06 16.62
C VAL A 36 -16.80 5.95 16.21
N GLY A 37 -17.59 6.96 16.53
CA GLY A 37 -18.98 7.12 16.07
C GLY A 37 -19.09 7.35 14.54
N ARG A 38 -18.09 6.98 13.77
CA ARG A 38 -18.06 7.01 12.29
C ARG A 38 -17.53 5.67 11.77
N GLU A 39 -18.42 4.82 11.32
CA GLU A 39 -18.12 3.46 10.80
C GLU A 39 -16.99 3.40 9.76
N HIS A 40 -16.83 4.41 8.94
CA HIS A 40 -15.83 4.45 7.88
C HIS A 40 -14.38 4.55 8.40
N GLN A 41 -14.16 5.34 9.45
CA GLN A 41 -12.83 5.52 10.02
C GLN A 41 -12.42 4.31 10.85
N ALA A 42 -13.38 3.69 11.54
CA ALA A 42 -13.17 2.45 12.27
C ALA A 42 -12.80 1.27 11.34
N ARG A 43 -13.42 1.18 10.17
CA ARG A 43 -13.09 0.16 9.16
C ARG A 43 -11.68 0.34 8.59
N ARG A 44 -11.25 1.57 8.32
CA ARG A 44 -9.88 1.86 7.83
C ARG A 44 -8.83 1.49 8.88
N VAL A 45 -9.05 1.83 10.13
CA VAL A 45 -8.14 1.50 11.24
C VAL A 45 -8.08 -0.01 11.47
N ALA A 46 -9.23 -0.70 11.49
CA ALA A 46 -9.26 -2.16 11.61
C ALA A 46 -8.57 -2.86 10.45
N HIS A 47 -8.68 -2.35 9.24
CA HIS A 47 -8.01 -2.88 8.06
C HIS A 47 -6.49 -2.69 8.14
N GLN A 48 -6.03 -1.51 8.54
CA GLN A 48 -4.59 -1.24 8.66
C GLN A 48 -3.94 -1.96 9.84
N LEU A 49 -4.64 -2.06 10.98
CA LEU A 49 -4.25 -2.92 12.10
C LEU A 49 -4.16 -4.39 11.66
N GLY A 50 -5.14 -4.85 10.90
CA GLY A 50 -5.14 -6.21 10.35
C GLY A 50 -3.89 -6.48 9.52
N HIS A 51 -3.43 -5.52 8.73
CA HIS A 51 -2.19 -5.66 7.95
C HIS A 51 -0.93 -5.70 8.81
N ALA A 52 -0.81 -4.86 9.84
CA ALA A 52 0.35 -4.85 10.73
C ALA A 52 0.44 -6.12 11.57
N LEU A 53 -0.69 -6.53 12.15
CA LEU A 53 -0.80 -7.77 12.91
C LEU A 53 -0.58 -8.99 12.01
N ALA A 54 -1.11 -9.00 10.77
CA ALA A 54 -0.93 -10.10 9.83
C ALA A 54 0.55 -10.34 9.48
N ARG A 55 1.36 -9.30 9.43
CA ARG A 55 2.80 -9.42 9.10
C ARG A 55 3.63 -9.85 10.30
N GLY A 56 3.31 -9.41 11.51
CA GLY A 56 3.83 -10.01 12.74
C GLY A 56 3.42 -11.47 12.85
N GLN A 57 2.20 -11.83 12.45
CA GLN A 57 1.72 -13.21 12.41
C GLN A 57 2.50 -14.07 11.41
N LEU A 58 2.94 -13.55 10.27
CA LEU A 58 3.75 -14.31 9.32
C LEU A 58 5.08 -14.74 9.96
N VAL A 59 5.79 -13.81 10.60
CA VAL A 59 7.02 -14.13 11.35
C VAL A 59 6.74 -15.14 12.46
N THR A 60 5.65 -14.93 13.21
CA THR A 60 5.25 -15.87 14.26
C THR A 60 4.99 -17.28 13.73
N GLN A 61 4.32 -17.40 12.58
CA GLN A 61 4.05 -18.70 11.95
C GLN A 61 5.34 -19.36 11.46
N LEU A 62 6.21 -18.59 10.79
CA LEU A 62 7.48 -19.09 10.29
C LEU A 62 8.38 -19.58 11.42
N THR A 63 8.36 -18.92 12.57
CA THR A 63 9.20 -19.25 13.74
C THR A 63 8.53 -20.21 14.72
N GLY A 64 7.41 -20.83 14.35
CA GLY A 64 6.70 -21.77 15.21
C GLY A 64 6.12 -21.14 16.50
N GLY A 65 5.85 -19.82 16.48
CA GLY A 65 5.33 -19.10 17.64
C GLY A 65 6.38 -18.48 18.55
N ALA A 66 7.68 -18.62 18.20
CA ALA A 66 8.77 -18.14 19.04
C ALA A 66 8.93 -16.62 19.02
N GLU A 67 8.60 -15.98 17.88
CA GLU A 67 8.83 -14.55 17.67
C GLU A 67 7.57 -13.84 17.17
N PHE A 68 7.34 -12.63 17.69
CA PHE A 68 6.29 -11.73 17.21
C PHE A 68 6.92 -10.39 16.85
N ARG A 69 7.39 -10.27 15.60
CA ARG A 69 8.18 -9.14 15.10
C ARG A 69 7.63 -8.61 13.78
N CYS A 70 7.83 -7.33 13.53
CA CYS A 70 7.69 -6.72 12.22
C CYS A 70 8.88 -5.79 11.96
N ASP A 71 9.09 -5.43 10.69
CA ASP A 71 10.10 -4.43 10.35
C ASP A 71 9.55 -3.00 10.40
N TRP A 72 10.45 -2.03 10.27
CA TRP A 72 10.14 -0.61 10.31
C TRP A 72 9.20 -0.18 9.18
N SER A 73 9.38 -0.70 7.96
CA SER A 73 8.54 -0.34 6.82
C SER A 73 7.08 -0.75 7.06
N ASN A 74 6.87 -1.95 7.60
CA ASN A 74 5.54 -2.44 7.94
C ASN A 74 4.93 -1.70 9.13
N ALA A 75 5.72 -1.43 10.18
CA ALA A 75 5.26 -0.66 11.34
C ALA A 75 4.77 0.74 10.91
N SER A 76 5.49 1.42 10.01
CA SER A 76 5.17 2.76 9.52
C SER A 76 3.81 2.86 8.81
N ARG A 77 3.30 1.75 8.26
CA ARG A 77 2.01 1.71 7.55
C ARG A 77 0.80 1.51 8.44
N THR A 78 1.00 1.38 9.74
CA THR A 78 -0.09 1.09 10.70
C THR A 78 -0.82 2.33 11.19
N GLN A 79 -0.26 3.53 10.97
CA GLN A 79 -0.68 4.80 11.61
C GLN A 79 -0.54 4.80 13.15
N LEU A 80 -0.02 3.75 13.74
CA LEU A 80 0.25 3.63 15.18
C LEU A 80 1.70 3.92 15.52
N PHE A 81 2.57 3.97 14.51
CA PHE A 81 4.00 4.11 14.66
C PHE A 81 4.42 5.57 14.51
N ASP A 82 5.19 6.07 15.47
CA ASP A 82 5.81 7.41 15.40
C ASP A 82 7.06 7.34 14.53
N LEU A 83 6.97 7.89 13.32
CA LEU A 83 8.04 7.85 12.31
C LEU A 83 9.31 8.57 12.76
N ARG A 84 9.19 9.59 13.63
CA ARG A 84 10.34 10.37 14.11
C ARG A 84 11.02 9.71 15.30
N ARG A 85 10.22 9.13 16.21
CA ARG A 85 10.73 8.47 17.41
C ARG A 85 11.12 7.02 17.17
N GLY A 86 10.60 6.41 16.12
CA GLY A 86 10.84 5.01 15.83
C GLY A 86 10.24 4.04 16.83
N CYS A 87 9.05 4.35 17.34
CA CYS A 87 8.36 3.51 18.32
C CYS A 87 6.84 3.59 18.13
N TRP A 88 6.13 2.65 18.72
CA TRP A 88 4.67 2.71 18.80
C TRP A 88 4.24 3.97 19.56
N SER A 89 3.30 4.71 18.99
CA SER A 89 2.80 5.96 19.57
C SER A 89 1.78 5.67 20.65
N GLU A 90 2.19 5.78 21.92
CA GLU A 90 1.27 5.58 23.05
C GLU A 90 0.00 6.45 22.97
N PRO A 91 0.08 7.78 22.66
CA PRO A 91 -1.12 8.59 22.55
C PRO A 91 -2.09 8.12 21.46
N VAL A 92 -1.55 7.68 20.32
CA VAL A 92 -2.38 7.17 19.21
C VAL A 92 -2.96 5.80 19.57
N CYS A 93 -2.16 4.91 20.13
CA CYS A 93 -2.64 3.61 20.60
C CYS A 93 -3.76 3.78 21.65
N GLN A 94 -3.58 4.69 22.61
CA GLN A 94 -4.58 4.99 23.61
C GLN A 94 -5.87 5.54 22.98
N ALA A 95 -5.78 6.45 22.01
CA ALA A 95 -6.93 6.99 21.30
C ALA A 95 -7.75 5.91 20.57
N PHE A 96 -7.09 4.83 20.14
CA PHE A 96 -7.71 3.67 19.51
C PHE A 96 -8.02 2.52 20.49
N GLY A 97 -7.74 2.67 21.78
CA GLY A 97 -7.96 1.63 22.79
C GLY A 97 -7.10 0.40 22.59
N ILE A 98 -5.91 0.56 22.03
CA ILE A 98 -4.94 -0.50 21.72
C ILE A 98 -3.86 -0.47 22.81
N ASP A 99 -3.61 -1.62 23.43
CA ASP A 99 -2.45 -1.79 24.30
C ASP A 99 -1.19 -1.97 23.42
N PRO A 100 -0.17 -1.08 23.51
CA PRO A 100 1.08 -1.23 22.77
C PRO A 100 1.78 -2.56 23.01
N ALA A 101 1.56 -3.20 24.18
CA ALA A 101 2.11 -4.51 24.49
C ALA A 101 1.57 -5.65 23.60
N CYS A 102 0.43 -5.40 22.91
CA CYS A 102 -0.14 -6.33 21.93
C CYS A 102 0.43 -6.15 20.52
N LEU A 103 1.28 -5.14 20.30
CA LEU A 103 1.89 -4.87 19.00
C LEU A 103 3.22 -5.62 18.84
N PRO A 104 3.61 -5.98 17.61
CA PRO A 104 4.87 -6.70 17.37
C PRO A 104 6.08 -5.86 17.77
N GLN A 105 7.14 -6.53 18.19
CA GLN A 105 8.44 -5.90 18.37
C GLN A 105 8.95 -5.42 17.01
N VAL A 106 9.31 -4.15 16.90
CA VAL A 106 9.88 -3.59 15.67
C VAL A 106 11.36 -3.90 15.61
N THR A 107 11.79 -4.43 14.48
CA THR A 107 13.15 -4.92 14.22
C THR A 107 13.66 -4.27 12.95
N ASP A 108 14.97 -3.99 12.86
CA ASP A 108 15.59 -3.45 11.64
C ASP A 108 15.30 -4.39 10.47
N SER A 109 15.12 -3.82 9.27
CA SER A 109 14.62 -4.56 8.11
C SER A 109 15.55 -5.68 7.65
N ASP A 110 16.85 -5.55 7.94
CA ASP A 110 17.91 -6.55 7.73
C ASP A 110 18.20 -7.39 8.98
N GLY A 111 17.48 -7.17 10.08
CA GLY A 111 17.69 -7.83 11.36
C GLY A 111 17.29 -9.31 11.36
N LEU A 112 17.61 -9.98 12.46
CA LEU A 112 17.16 -11.35 12.69
C LEU A 112 15.74 -11.37 13.26
N PHE A 113 14.81 -11.94 12.50
CA PHE A 113 13.40 -12.10 12.90
C PHE A 113 13.11 -13.44 13.58
N GLY A 114 14.07 -14.35 13.62
CA GLY A 114 13.99 -15.66 14.26
C GLY A 114 14.51 -16.77 13.36
N MET A 115 14.31 -18.01 13.79
CA MET A 115 14.72 -19.21 13.07
C MET A 115 13.48 -19.96 12.57
N THR A 116 13.59 -20.58 11.40
CA THR A 116 12.51 -21.40 10.83
C THR A 116 13.04 -22.66 10.18
N ASP A 117 12.34 -23.76 10.37
CA ASP A 117 12.51 -25.00 9.60
C ASP A 117 11.32 -25.22 8.62
N LEU A 118 10.47 -24.18 8.45
CA LEU A 118 9.24 -24.24 7.67
C LEU A 118 8.31 -25.40 8.11
N GLY A 119 8.19 -25.61 9.42
CA GLY A 119 7.36 -26.69 9.98
C GLY A 119 7.91 -28.08 9.73
N GLY A 120 9.23 -28.23 9.72
CA GLY A 120 9.94 -29.50 9.49
C GLY A 120 10.20 -29.79 8.00
N PHE A 121 9.91 -28.85 7.10
CA PHE A 121 10.22 -29.01 5.67
C PHE A 121 11.74 -28.91 5.39
N LEU A 122 12.43 -28.07 6.13
CA LEU A 122 13.88 -27.91 6.01
C LEU A 122 14.62 -28.92 6.92
N PRO A 123 15.77 -29.45 6.48
CA PRO A 123 16.54 -30.41 7.25
C PRO A 123 17.16 -29.82 8.52
N ALA A 124 17.29 -28.49 8.59
CA ALA A 124 17.74 -27.74 9.75
C ALA A 124 17.14 -26.34 9.74
N PRO A 125 16.95 -25.70 10.91
CA PRO A 125 16.47 -24.34 10.98
C PRO A 125 17.44 -23.35 10.31
N VAL A 126 16.86 -22.40 9.56
CA VAL A 126 17.58 -21.28 8.92
C VAL A 126 17.09 -19.96 9.52
N PRO A 127 17.94 -18.92 9.57
CA PRO A 127 17.54 -17.62 10.06
C PRO A 127 16.59 -16.92 9.06
N VAL A 128 15.59 -16.23 9.60
CA VAL A 128 14.74 -15.32 8.85
C VAL A 128 15.35 -13.93 8.95
N HIS A 129 15.98 -13.49 7.88
CA HIS A 129 16.51 -12.13 7.71
C HIS A 129 15.78 -11.43 6.57
N GLY A 130 15.68 -10.09 6.66
CA GLY A 130 15.13 -9.29 5.56
C GLY A 130 13.60 -9.37 5.47
N VAL A 131 12.93 -8.52 6.23
CA VAL A 131 11.48 -8.32 6.15
C VAL A 131 11.21 -6.89 5.73
N LEU A 132 10.45 -6.73 4.65
CA LEU A 132 10.02 -5.44 4.10
C LEU A 132 8.55 -5.51 3.68
N GLY A 133 7.86 -4.37 3.70
CA GLY A 133 6.59 -4.23 3.00
C GLY A 133 6.79 -4.45 1.50
N ASP A 134 5.80 -5.01 0.81
CA ASP A 134 5.87 -5.35 -0.62
C ASP A 134 6.31 -4.17 -1.50
N SER A 135 5.69 -3.01 -1.32
CA SER A 135 6.06 -1.79 -2.05
C SER A 135 7.45 -1.27 -1.69
N HIS A 136 7.88 -1.45 -0.44
CA HIS A 136 9.22 -1.09 0.03
C HIS A 136 10.27 -2.08 -0.48
N ALA A 137 9.94 -3.37 -0.51
CA ALA A 137 10.78 -4.39 -1.14
C ALA A 137 10.95 -4.12 -2.64
N ALA A 138 9.90 -3.68 -3.34
CA ALA A 138 10.00 -3.28 -4.74
C ALA A 138 10.89 -2.03 -4.92
N LEU A 139 10.79 -1.04 -4.03
CA LEU A 139 11.66 0.15 -4.04
C LEU A 139 13.13 -0.27 -3.88
N PHE A 140 13.41 -1.13 -2.91
CA PHE A 140 14.75 -1.67 -2.67
C PHE A 140 15.27 -2.46 -3.85
N ALA A 141 14.47 -3.40 -4.37
CA ALA A 141 14.87 -4.31 -5.45
C ALA A 141 15.08 -3.58 -6.79
N GLN A 142 14.43 -2.44 -7.01
CA GLN A 142 14.65 -1.58 -8.17
C GLN A 142 15.86 -0.65 -8.01
N GLY A 143 16.63 -0.80 -6.93
CA GLY A 143 17.86 -0.04 -6.71
C GLY A 143 17.65 1.40 -6.26
N CYS A 144 16.48 1.74 -5.74
CA CYS A 144 16.18 3.11 -5.27
C CYS A 144 16.79 3.37 -3.88
N HIS A 145 18.12 3.26 -3.78
CA HIS A 145 18.89 3.35 -2.53
C HIS A 145 19.39 4.77 -2.22
N SER A 146 19.03 5.76 -3.01
CA SER A 146 19.51 7.13 -2.81
C SER A 146 18.36 8.12 -2.94
N ARG A 147 18.50 9.25 -2.23
CA ARG A 147 17.55 10.34 -2.29
C ARG A 147 17.25 10.76 -3.73
N GLY A 148 15.96 10.91 -4.05
CA GLY A 148 15.45 11.29 -5.36
C GLY A 148 15.24 10.11 -6.31
N MET A 149 15.67 8.89 -5.95
CA MET A 149 15.36 7.69 -6.73
C MET A 149 13.95 7.24 -6.43
N ALA A 150 13.20 6.93 -7.49
CA ALA A 150 11.79 6.57 -7.39
C ALA A 150 11.46 5.31 -8.17
N LYS A 151 10.45 4.59 -7.71
CA LYS A 151 9.81 3.48 -8.43
C LYS A 151 8.35 3.79 -8.67
N ALA A 152 7.80 3.30 -9.76
CA ALA A 152 6.37 3.23 -10.00
C ALA A 152 5.96 1.77 -10.19
N THR A 153 4.95 1.35 -9.45
CA THR A 153 4.33 0.02 -9.62
C THR A 153 2.98 0.21 -10.28
N TYR A 154 2.81 -0.40 -11.45
CA TYR A 154 1.57 -0.35 -12.22
C TYR A 154 0.78 -1.65 -11.98
N GLY A 155 -0.41 -1.50 -11.44
CA GLY A 155 -1.41 -2.54 -11.26
C GLY A 155 -2.79 -2.01 -11.63
N THR A 156 -3.84 -2.40 -10.92
CA THR A 156 -5.19 -1.82 -11.03
C THR A 156 -5.15 -0.32 -10.82
N GLY A 157 -4.51 0.12 -9.72
CA GLY A 157 -4.01 1.48 -9.51
C GLY A 157 -2.50 1.52 -9.71
N SER A 158 -1.88 2.61 -9.28
CA SER A 158 -0.42 2.74 -9.29
C SER A 158 0.08 3.32 -7.98
N SER A 159 1.24 2.85 -7.52
CA SER A 159 1.97 3.39 -6.36
C SER A 159 3.31 3.91 -6.82
N VAL A 160 3.53 5.21 -6.63
CA VAL A 160 4.83 5.86 -6.84
C VAL A 160 5.47 6.07 -5.47
N MET A 161 6.71 5.63 -5.30
CA MET A 161 7.48 5.86 -4.08
C MET A 161 8.84 6.45 -4.44
N MET A 162 9.24 7.48 -3.71
CA MET A 162 10.54 8.13 -3.85
C MET A 162 11.29 8.05 -2.54
N ASN A 163 12.53 7.57 -2.57
CA ASN A 163 13.45 7.63 -1.46
C ASN A 163 13.84 9.10 -1.21
N VAL A 164 13.66 9.59 0.01
CA VAL A 164 13.99 10.96 0.40
C VAL A 164 15.18 11.05 1.34
N GLY A 165 15.91 9.94 1.53
CA GLY A 165 17.12 9.85 2.37
C GLY A 165 16.78 9.64 3.84
N ASP A 166 17.72 9.99 4.71
CA ASP A 166 17.73 9.74 6.15
C ASP A 166 17.06 10.84 7.00
N GLU A 167 16.57 11.89 6.36
CA GLU A 167 15.80 12.93 7.03
C GLU A 167 14.29 12.77 6.78
N PHE A 168 13.51 12.84 7.86
CA PHE A 168 12.05 12.79 7.75
C PHE A 168 11.50 14.02 7.03
N VAL A 169 10.81 13.76 5.91
CA VAL A 169 10.09 14.78 5.14
C VAL A 169 8.60 14.62 5.36
N ALA A 170 7.95 15.63 5.93
CA ALA A 170 6.49 15.71 5.95
C ALA A 170 6.00 16.32 4.64
N SER A 171 5.24 15.58 3.85
CA SER A 171 4.67 16.14 2.63
C SER A 171 3.66 17.25 2.95
N LEU A 172 3.80 18.37 2.26
CA LEU A 172 2.82 19.47 2.23
C LEU A 172 1.92 19.42 0.98
N HIS A 173 2.20 18.49 0.06
CA HIS A 173 1.59 18.40 -1.26
C HIS A 173 0.74 17.12 -1.42
N GLY A 174 0.09 16.69 -0.35
CA GLY A 174 -0.88 15.58 -0.42
C GLY A 174 -0.29 14.19 -0.60
N LEU A 175 1.01 13.99 -0.29
CA LEU A 175 1.65 12.68 -0.34
C LEU A 175 1.73 12.06 1.06
N SER A 176 1.90 10.75 1.12
CA SER A 176 2.12 10.02 2.36
C SER A 176 3.62 9.92 2.64
N SER A 177 4.03 10.27 3.86
CA SER A 177 5.40 10.02 4.34
C SER A 177 5.43 8.70 5.11
N SER A 178 6.43 7.86 4.86
CA SER A 178 6.65 6.62 5.62
C SER A 178 8.15 6.29 5.69
N LEU A 179 8.48 5.20 6.36
CA LEU A 179 9.84 4.69 6.41
C LEU A 179 10.08 3.77 5.20
N ALA A 180 11.20 3.95 4.51
CA ALA A 180 11.64 3.05 3.46
C ALA A 180 12.06 1.71 4.07
N TRP A 181 13.05 1.77 4.92
CA TRP A 181 13.64 0.69 5.71
C TRP A 181 14.49 1.27 6.84
N ARG A 182 14.89 0.40 7.73
CA ARG A 182 16.03 0.66 8.61
C ARG A 182 16.98 -0.52 8.50
N MET A 183 18.22 -0.23 8.10
CA MET A 183 19.29 -1.22 7.89
C MET A 183 20.58 -0.69 8.48
N ASP A 184 21.38 -1.55 9.11
CA ASP A 184 22.62 -1.16 9.79
C ASP A 184 22.47 0.03 10.74
N GLY A 185 21.29 0.18 11.36
CA GLY A 185 20.97 1.31 12.25
C GLY A 185 20.65 2.62 11.54
N VAL A 186 20.73 2.68 10.21
CA VAL A 186 20.35 3.85 9.40
C VAL A 186 18.90 3.74 8.97
N THR A 187 18.13 4.80 9.23
CA THR A 187 16.72 4.89 8.82
C THR A 187 16.63 5.72 7.54
N GLU A 188 15.95 5.20 6.54
CA GLU A 188 15.60 5.95 5.34
C GLU A 188 14.09 6.13 5.23
N TYR A 189 13.69 7.23 4.61
CA TYR A 189 12.30 7.65 4.47
C TYR A 189 11.86 7.67 3.02
N VAL A 190 10.55 7.60 2.80
CA VAL A 190 9.92 7.70 1.48
C VAL A 190 8.75 8.65 1.50
N LEU A 191 8.52 9.30 0.36
CA LEU A 191 7.24 9.87 -0.02
C LEU A 191 6.52 8.87 -0.93
N GLU A 192 5.22 8.74 -0.76
CA GLU A 192 4.37 7.86 -1.56
C GLU A 192 3.11 8.59 -2.02
N GLY A 193 2.80 8.44 -3.30
CA GLY A 193 1.53 8.82 -3.89
C GLY A 193 0.85 7.63 -4.55
N ASN A 194 -0.45 7.48 -4.32
CA ASN A 194 -1.25 6.40 -4.88
C ASN A 194 -2.26 6.96 -5.88
N VAL A 195 -2.22 6.42 -7.09
CA VAL A 195 -3.14 6.66 -8.18
C VAL A 195 -4.17 5.54 -8.18
N SER A 196 -5.45 5.88 -8.07
CA SER A 196 -6.53 4.89 -7.92
C SER A 196 -6.79 4.10 -9.20
N TYR A 197 -6.63 4.72 -10.35
CA TYR A 197 -6.96 4.14 -11.65
C TYR A 197 -5.78 4.22 -12.61
N ALA A 198 -5.12 3.09 -12.83
CA ALA A 198 -4.07 2.88 -13.83
C ALA A 198 -4.50 1.74 -14.78
N GLY A 199 -4.09 0.51 -14.54
CA GLY A 199 -4.52 -0.64 -15.34
C GLY A 199 -6.03 -0.85 -15.38
N ALA A 200 -6.75 -0.41 -14.34
CA ALA A 200 -8.21 -0.43 -14.31
C ALA A 200 -8.85 0.40 -15.44
N VAL A 201 -8.18 1.45 -15.93
CA VAL A 201 -8.66 2.22 -17.11
C VAL A 201 -8.68 1.31 -18.35
N LYS A 202 -7.64 0.49 -18.54
CA LYS A 202 -7.57 -0.46 -19.68
C LYS A 202 -8.63 -1.55 -19.55
N THR A 203 -8.86 -2.04 -18.35
CA THR A 203 -9.95 -3.01 -18.07
C THR A 203 -11.31 -2.40 -18.42
N TRP A 204 -11.57 -1.17 -17.99
CA TRP A 204 -12.79 -0.44 -18.31
C TRP A 204 -12.97 -0.20 -19.80
N LEU A 205 -11.90 0.17 -20.53
CA LEU A 205 -11.95 0.32 -22.00
C LEU A 205 -12.31 -0.99 -22.70
N ARG A 206 -11.89 -2.14 -22.15
CA ARG A 206 -12.15 -3.47 -22.73
C ARG A 206 -13.52 -4.01 -22.33
N ASP A 207 -13.81 -4.04 -21.03
CA ASP A 207 -14.93 -4.83 -20.49
C ASP A 207 -16.25 -4.05 -20.45
N ASP A 208 -16.18 -2.73 -20.24
CA ASP A 208 -17.38 -1.90 -20.10
C ASP A 208 -17.68 -1.09 -21.37
N LEU A 209 -16.65 -0.54 -22.04
CA LEU A 209 -16.82 0.25 -23.26
C LEU A 209 -16.64 -0.52 -24.55
N GLU A 210 -16.04 -1.72 -24.50
CA GLU A 210 -15.74 -2.57 -25.67
C GLU A 210 -14.94 -1.81 -26.75
N LEU A 211 -14.11 -0.82 -26.34
CA LEU A 211 -13.30 -0.01 -27.24
C LEU A 211 -11.98 -0.70 -27.61
N ILE A 212 -11.57 -1.73 -26.89
CA ILE A 212 -10.40 -2.60 -27.18
C ILE A 212 -10.80 -4.04 -26.91
N ASN A 213 -10.19 -5.01 -27.62
CA ASN A 213 -10.39 -6.43 -27.33
C ASN A 213 -9.35 -6.98 -26.35
N ASN A 214 -8.16 -6.42 -26.39
CA ASN A 214 -7.05 -6.78 -25.51
C ASN A 214 -6.19 -5.53 -25.23
N PRO A 215 -5.39 -5.52 -24.15
CA PRO A 215 -4.54 -4.39 -23.80
C PRO A 215 -3.45 -4.05 -24.82
N GLU A 216 -3.04 -5.00 -25.64
CA GLU A 216 -2.00 -4.80 -26.68
C GLU A 216 -2.45 -3.85 -27.79
N GLU A 217 -3.75 -3.83 -28.10
CA GLU A 217 -4.33 -2.90 -29.09
C GLU A 217 -4.14 -1.43 -28.73
N VAL A 218 -3.98 -1.10 -27.45
CA VAL A 218 -3.87 0.29 -26.97
C VAL A 218 -2.70 1.00 -27.66
N THR A 219 -1.55 0.33 -27.78
CA THR A 219 -0.35 0.90 -28.39
C THR A 219 -0.61 1.28 -29.86
N ASP A 220 -1.21 0.38 -30.63
CA ASP A 220 -1.51 0.62 -32.05
C ASP A 220 -2.52 1.75 -32.23
N LEU A 221 -3.56 1.80 -31.37
CA LEU A 221 -4.55 2.86 -31.37
C LEU A 221 -3.93 4.21 -30.99
N CYS A 222 -3.03 4.26 -30.02
CA CYS A 222 -2.31 5.48 -29.65
C CYS A 222 -1.49 6.03 -30.82
N TYR A 223 -0.81 5.16 -31.60
CA TYR A 223 -0.09 5.57 -32.79
C TYR A 223 -1.01 5.98 -33.95
N ALA A 224 -2.18 5.38 -34.07
CA ALA A 224 -3.16 5.71 -35.09
C ALA A 224 -3.94 7.00 -34.81
N ALA A 225 -3.96 7.45 -33.56
CA ALA A 225 -4.67 8.65 -33.16
C ALA A 225 -4.07 9.92 -33.80
N ASN A 226 -4.91 10.88 -34.11
CA ASN A 226 -4.46 12.18 -34.61
C ASN A 226 -3.52 12.85 -33.56
N PRO A 227 -2.25 13.12 -33.88
CA PRO A 227 -1.31 13.73 -32.93
C PRO A 227 -1.70 15.15 -32.51
N ALA A 228 -2.56 15.83 -33.27
CA ALA A 228 -3.11 17.16 -32.91
C ALA A 228 -4.38 17.06 -32.03
N SER A 229 -4.82 15.86 -31.70
CA SER A 229 -5.98 15.69 -30.82
C SER A 229 -5.70 16.31 -29.43
N ARG A 230 -6.71 16.99 -28.91
CA ARG A 230 -6.69 17.58 -27.57
C ARG A 230 -7.81 16.98 -26.69
N VAL A 231 -8.06 15.71 -26.88
CA VAL A 231 -8.95 14.95 -26.00
C VAL A 231 -8.17 14.54 -24.79
N TYR A 232 -8.72 14.81 -23.63
CA TYR A 232 -8.15 14.43 -22.33
C TYR A 232 -9.20 13.68 -21.53
N PHE A 233 -8.76 12.73 -20.74
CA PHE A 233 -9.60 11.93 -19.87
C PHE A 233 -9.12 12.03 -18.42
N VAL A 234 -10.04 12.23 -17.47
CA VAL A 234 -9.80 12.21 -16.04
C VAL A 234 -10.52 11.00 -15.46
N PRO A 235 -9.80 9.94 -15.03
CA PRO A 235 -10.40 8.69 -14.57
C PRO A 235 -10.81 8.74 -13.10
N ALA A 236 -11.57 9.76 -12.69
CA ALA A 236 -12.00 9.92 -11.30
C ALA A 236 -13.28 9.10 -11.02
N PHE A 237 -13.28 7.79 -11.32
CA PHE A 237 -14.47 6.93 -11.13
C PHE A 237 -14.90 6.81 -9.67
N THR A 238 -13.97 6.97 -8.72
CA THR A 238 -14.23 7.02 -7.27
C THR A 238 -13.49 8.19 -6.62
N GLY A 239 -13.42 9.32 -7.32
CA GLY A 239 -12.60 10.45 -6.93
C GLY A 239 -11.15 10.34 -7.40
N LEU A 240 -10.36 11.38 -7.09
CA LEU A 240 -8.92 11.42 -7.33
C LEU A 240 -8.16 11.13 -6.04
N GLY A 241 -7.11 10.30 -6.15
CA GLY A 241 -6.17 10.02 -5.09
C GLY A 241 -5.12 11.12 -4.91
N ALA A 242 -3.91 10.73 -4.50
CA ALA A 242 -2.79 11.65 -4.38
C ALA A 242 -2.44 12.28 -5.75
N PRO A 243 -1.98 13.54 -5.76
CA PRO A 243 -1.86 14.46 -4.64
C PRO A 243 -3.15 15.24 -4.31
N HIS A 244 -4.20 15.07 -5.11
CA HIS A 244 -5.40 15.93 -5.09
C HIS A 244 -6.37 15.62 -3.94
N TRP A 245 -6.52 14.35 -3.58
CA TRP A 245 -7.46 13.85 -2.55
C TRP A 245 -8.90 14.37 -2.70
N ALA A 246 -9.35 14.51 -3.95
CA ALA A 246 -10.69 14.97 -4.30
C ALA A 246 -11.64 13.78 -4.43
N SER A 247 -12.24 13.38 -3.31
CA SER A 247 -13.11 12.19 -3.24
C SER A 247 -14.47 12.37 -3.93
N ASP A 248 -14.84 13.61 -4.21
CA ASP A 248 -16.08 14.03 -4.88
C ASP A 248 -15.88 14.38 -6.37
N ALA A 249 -14.64 14.28 -6.87
CA ALA A 249 -14.37 14.42 -8.28
C ALA A 249 -15.00 13.27 -9.08
N GLU A 250 -15.55 13.61 -10.23
CA GLU A 250 -16.13 12.65 -11.17
C GLU A 250 -15.27 12.51 -12.43
N GLY A 251 -15.31 11.32 -13.04
CA GLY A 251 -14.62 11.05 -14.30
C GLY A 251 -15.18 11.94 -15.40
N CYS A 252 -14.30 12.52 -16.23
CA CYS A 252 -14.74 13.35 -17.34
C CYS A 252 -13.82 13.21 -18.56
N VAL A 253 -14.38 13.50 -19.73
CA VAL A 253 -13.67 13.65 -21.00
C VAL A 253 -13.90 15.04 -21.53
N PHE A 254 -12.86 15.74 -21.93
CA PHE A 254 -12.99 17.08 -22.52
C PHE A 254 -12.10 17.23 -23.76
N GLY A 255 -12.33 18.29 -24.53
CA GLY A 255 -11.63 18.54 -25.78
C GLY A 255 -12.10 17.68 -26.95
N MET A 256 -13.24 17.00 -26.84
CA MET A 256 -13.85 16.23 -27.94
C MET A 256 -14.32 17.14 -29.06
N THR A 257 -14.12 16.67 -30.30
CA THR A 257 -14.62 17.29 -31.51
C THR A 257 -15.38 16.27 -32.36
N ARG A 258 -15.99 16.70 -33.44
CA ARG A 258 -16.69 15.81 -34.39
C ARG A 258 -15.76 14.73 -34.99
N THR A 259 -14.46 15.01 -35.02
CA THR A 259 -13.44 14.10 -35.58
C THR A 259 -12.81 13.19 -34.49
N THR A 260 -13.21 13.32 -33.26
CA THR A 260 -12.76 12.41 -32.16
C THR A 260 -13.34 11.02 -32.40
N GLY A 261 -12.49 10.06 -32.64
CA GLY A 261 -12.84 8.67 -32.84
C GLY A 261 -12.33 7.76 -31.71
N ARG A 262 -12.43 6.46 -31.95
CA ARG A 262 -11.97 5.42 -31.03
C ARG A 262 -10.51 5.61 -30.64
N ALA A 263 -9.65 5.89 -31.61
CA ALA A 263 -8.20 6.00 -31.40
C ALA A 263 -7.85 7.17 -30.46
N GLU A 264 -8.45 8.34 -30.67
CA GLU A 264 -8.23 9.53 -29.85
C GLU A 264 -8.75 9.31 -28.42
N PHE A 265 -9.88 8.62 -28.27
CA PHE A 265 -10.46 8.34 -26.96
C PHE A 265 -9.58 7.36 -26.17
N VAL A 266 -9.16 6.25 -26.78
CA VAL A 266 -8.29 5.25 -26.16
C VAL A 266 -6.94 5.86 -25.79
N LYS A 267 -6.36 6.70 -26.66
CA LYS A 267 -5.14 7.44 -26.39
C LYS A 267 -5.29 8.34 -25.18
N ALA A 268 -6.35 9.14 -25.11
CA ALA A 268 -6.59 10.02 -23.96
C ALA A 268 -6.73 9.25 -22.65
N ALA A 269 -7.38 8.09 -22.69
CA ALA A 269 -7.54 7.23 -21.53
C ALA A 269 -6.20 6.60 -21.09
N ASP A 270 -5.34 6.16 -22.01
CA ASP A 270 -4.01 5.63 -21.69
C ASP A 270 -3.08 6.73 -21.18
N GLU A 271 -3.06 7.90 -21.82
CA GLU A 271 -2.26 9.06 -21.40
C GLU A 271 -2.67 9.58 -20.00
N SER A 272 -3.94 9.42 -19.61
CA SER A 272 -4.41 9.83 -18.28
C SER A 272 -3.65 9.15 -17.14
N ILE A 273 -3.14 7.94 -17.37
CA ILE A 273 -2.31 7.21 -16.39
C ILE A 273 -0.97 7.95 -16.21
N ALA A 274 -0.36 8.36 -17.32
CA ALA A 274 0.91 9.10 -17.28
C ALA A 274 0.76 10.47 -16.62
N TYR A 275 -0.34 11.18 -16.89
CA TYR A 275 -0.60 12.48 -16.26
C TYR A 275 -0.76 12.35 -14.75
N GLN A 276 -1.51 11.37 -14.25
CA GLN A 276 -1.66 11.13 -12.81
C GLN A 276 -0.31 10.77 -12.15
N ILE A 277 0.53 9.97 -12.81
CA ILE A 277 1.87 9.65 -12.31
C ILE A 277 2.74 10.91 -12.29
N PHE A 278 2.65 11.75 -13.32
CA PHE A 278 3.37 13.03 -13.39
C PHE A 278 2.98 13.95 -12.23
N ASP A 279 1.68 14.10 -11.95
CA ASP A 279 1.19 14.92 -10.83
C ASP A 279 1.77 14.46 -9.48
N VAL A 280 1.86 13.12 -9.29
CA VAL A 280 2.47 12.56 -8.08
C VAL A 280 3.97 12.85 -8.01
N ILE A 281 4.70 12.69 -9.14
CA ILE A 281 6.16 12.97 -9.18
C ILE A 281 6.42 14.46 -8.98
N ASP A 282 5.63 15.32 -9.60
CA ASP A 282 5.75 16.78 -9.46
C ASP A 282 5.60 17.18 -7.99
N ALA A 283 4.57 16.66 -7.31
CA ALA A 283 4.36 16.85 -5.88
C ALA A 283 5.48 16.24 -4.98
N MET A 284 6.30 15.33 -5.49
CA MET A 284 7.45 14.76 -4.76
C MET A 284 8.69 15.63 -4.84
N VAL A 285 8.82 16.44 -5.89
CA VAL A 285 9.99 17.29 -6.12
C VAL A 285 9.81 18.73 -5.66
N GLU A 286 8.57 19.17 -5.42
CA GLU A 286 8.24 20.44 -4.74
C GLU A 286 8.57 20.40 -3.24
#